data_0de818b3c0bf1879bf4b060f0c826ed1
#
_entry.id   0de818b3c0bf1879bf4b060f0c826ed1
#
_cell.length_a   1.000
_cell.length_b   1.000
_cell.length_c   1.000
_cell.angle_alpha   90.00
_cell.angle_beta   90.00
_cell.angle_gamma   90.00
#
_symmetry.space_group_name_H-M   'P 1'
#
loop_
_entity.id
_entity.type
_entity.pdbx_description
1 polymer ?
#
loop_
_entity_poly.entity_id
_entity_poly.type
_entity_poly.pdbx_seq_one_letter_code
_entity_poly.pdbx_strand_id
1 'polypeptide(L)'
;MDGVGIAKCLDCVRKTAEEAGSLIYANWRLPKIVNELKQHDIKLKLDVETQQLITRRLLDAYPDFALFGEEGQTGDAKAAYRWVVDPIDGTVNFAFDIPHACVSIALQERTDSGSY
;
A
#
# COMPACT_ATOMS: atom_id res chain seq x y z
N MET A 1 18.16 12.17 -0.79
CA MET A 1 17.15 12.60 -1.80
C MET A 1 16.88 14.08 -1.57
N ASP A 2 16.89 14.87 -2.61
CA ASP A 2 16.63 16.29 -2.52
C ASP A 2 15.11 16.59 -2.60
N GLY A 3 14.77 17.88 -2.51
CA GLY A 3 13.37 18.31 -2.54
C GLY A 3 12.66 18.00 -3.86
N VAL A 4 13.38 18.01 -4.98
CA VAL A 4 12.83 17.67 -6.29
C VAL A 4 12.53 16.17 -6.35
N GLY A 5 13.43 15.34 -5.84
CA GLY A 5 13.24 13.90 -5.75
C GLY A 5 12.04 13.53 -4.87
N ILE A 6 11.90 14.18 -3.71
CA ILE A 6 10.77 13.98 -2.80
C ILE A 6 9.45 14.38 -3.49
N ALA A 7 9.42 15.51 -4.19
CA ALA A 7 8.24 15.97 -4.89
C ALA A 7 7.79 14.99 -5.99
N LYS A 8 8.76 14.40 -6.71
CA LYS A 8 8.47 13.36 -7.73
C LYS A 8 7.90 12.09 -7.09
N CYS A 9 8.47 11.67 -5.96
CA CYS A 9 7.94 10.53 -5.20
C CYS A 9 6.50 10.80 -4.74
N LEU A 10 6.23 11.98 -4.21
CA LEU A 10 4.90 12.37 -3.76
C LEU A 10 3.89 12.35 -4.90
N ASP A 11 4.26 12.86 -6.07
CA ASP A 11 3.40 12.83 -7.25
C ASP A 11 3.08 11.39 -7.69
N CYS A 12 4.08 10.52 -7.70
CA CYS A 12 3.92 9.10 -8.00
C CYS A 12 2.98 8.42 -6.99
N VAL A 13 3.18 8.67 -5.70
CA VAL A 13 2.33 8.14 -4.63
C VAL A 13 0.90 8.61 -4.76
N ARG A 14 0.70 9.88 -5.04
CA ARG A 14 -0.63 10.46 -5.21
C ARG A 14 -1.40 9.77 -6.34
N LYS A 15 -0.76 9.62 -7.50
CA LYS A 15 -1.37 8.93 -8.65
C LYS A 15 -1.67 7.47 -8.35
N THR A 16 -0.74 6.79 -7.68
CA THR A 16 -0.91 5.39 -7.28
C THR A 16 -2.05 5.23 -6.27
N ALA A 17 -2.12 6.12 -5.29
CA ALA A 17 -3.18 6.09 -4.29
C ALA A 17 -4.56 6.38 -4.90
N GLU A 18 -4.64 7.28 -5.87
CA GLU A 18 -5.88 7.55 -6.61
C GLU A 18 -6.34 6.31 -7.40
N GLU A 19 -5.42 5.63 -8.06
CA GLU A 19 -5.73 4.41 -8.81
C GLU A 19 -6.18 3.27 -7.88
N ALA A 20 -5.46 3.08 -6.76
CA ALA A 20 -5.84 2.10 -5.75
C ALA A 20 -7.19 2.44 -5.10
N GLY A 21 -7.44 3.70 -4.81
CA GLY A 21 -8.71 4.18 -4.29
C GLY A 21 -9.86 3.93 -5.24
N SER A 22 -9.64 4.10 -6.55
CA SER A 22 -10.65 3.79 -7.56
C SER A 22 -10.99 2.30 -7.59
N LEU A 23 -9.99 1.43 -7.46
CA LEU A 23 -10.22 -0.02 -7.36
C LEU A 23 -11.05 -0.38 -6.13
N ILE A 24 -10.72 0.19 -4.98
CA ILE A 24 -11.45 -0.04 -3.74
C ILE A 24 -12.89 0.48 -3.86
N TYR A 25 -13.07 1.68 -4.38
CA TYR A 25 -14.39 2.29 -4.55
C TYR A 25 -15.28 1.48 -5.50
N ALA A 26 -14.71 0.94 -6.59
CA ALA A 26 -15.44 0.09 -7.52
C ALA A 26 -15.97 -1.19 -6.86
N ASN A 27 -15.34 -1.62 -5.77
CA ASN A 27 -15.76 -2.79 -5.00
C ASN A 27 -16.60 -2.43 -3.76
N TRP A 28 -16.91 -1.16 -3.56
CA TRP A 28 -17.77 -0.70 -2.48
C TRP A 28 -19.17 -1.33 -2.59
N ARG A 29 -19.63 -1.91 -1.49
CA ARG A 29 -20.92 -2.59 -1.41
C ARG A 29 -21.11 -3.81 -2.31
N LEU A 30 -20.06 -4.23 -3.04
CA LEU A 30 -20.07 -5.51 -3.73
C LEU A 30 -19.76 -6.65 -2.75
N PRO A 31 -20.17 -7.90 -3.06
CA PRO A 31 -19.76 -9.05 -2.25
C PRO A 31 -18.22 -9.11 -2.15
N LYS A 32 -17.70 -9.28 -0.93
CA LYS A 32 -16.27 -9.35 -0.67
C LYS A 32 -15.84 -10.80 -0.47
N ILE A 33 -14.68 -11.16 -1.06
CA ILE A 33 -14.07 -12.46 -0.84
C ILE A 33 -13.12 -12.34 0.34
N VAL A 34 -13.41 -13.07 1.42
CA VAL A 34 -12.61 -13.08 2.64
C VAL A 34 -11.55 -14.17 2.53
N ASN A 35 -10.25 -13.80 2.51
CA ASN A 35 -9.15 -14.76 2.49
C ASN A 35 -8.83 -15.28 3.89
N GLU A 36 -8.94 -14.42 4.90
CA GLU A 36 -8.61 -14.77 6.27
C GLU A 36 -9.52 -14.01 7.23
N LEU A 37 -10.12 -14.72 8.18
CA LEU A 37 -10.95 -14.15 9.23
C LEU A 37 -10.35 -14.48 10.58
N LYS A 38 -9.97 -13.46 11.35
CA LYS A 38 -9.48 -13.55 12.72
C LYS A 38 -10.41 -12.78 13.64
N GLN A 39 -10.27 -12.95 14.96
CA GLN A 39 -11.19 -12.38 15.96
C GLN A 39 -11.41 -10.86 15.80
N HIS A 40 -10.37 -10.10 15.46
CA HIS A 40 -10.42 -8.65 15.31
C HIS A 40 -9.86 -8.17 13.97
N ASP A 41 -9.73 -9.09 13.00
CA ASP A 41 -9.12 -8.77 11.72
C ASP A 41 -9.78 -9.56 10.59
N ILE A 42 -9.92 -8.91 9.44
CA ILE A 42 -10.44 -9.51 8.23
C ILE A 42 -9.47 -9.19 7.11
N LYS A 43 -9.00 -10.24 6.43
CA LYS A 43 -8.15 -10.09 5.26
C LYS A 43 -8.96 -10.44 4.02
N LEU A 44 -9.11 -9.48 3.12
CA LEU A 44 -9.88 -9.64 1.89
C LEU A 44 -8.96 -9.95 0.71
N LYS A 45 -9.49 -10.65 -0.29
CA LYS A 45 -8.82 -10.79 -1.59
C LYS A 45 -8.47 -9.41 -2.17
N LEU A 46 -9.33 -8.42 -1.96
CA LEU A 46 -9.11 -7.05 -2.42
C LEU A 46 -7.88 -6.40 -1.79
N ASP A 47 -7.54 -6.70 -0.53
CA ASP A 47 -6.30 -6.24 0.11
C ASP A 47 -5.08 -6.68 -0.70
N VAL A 48 -5.04 -7.94 -1.09
CA VAL A 48 -3.95 -8.52 -1.87
C VAL A 48 -3.88 -7.87 -3.25
N GLU A 49 -5.01 -7.78 -3.95
CA GLU A 49 -5.08 -7.20 -5.29
C GLU A 49 -4.67 -5.73 -5.29
N THR A 50 -5.09 -4.98 -4.28
CA THR A 50 -4.75 -3.55 -4.15
C THR A 50 -3.27 -3.38 -3.85
N GLN A 51 -2.70 -4.19 -2.95
CA GLN A 51 -1.26 -4.13 -2.70
C GLN A 51 -0.45 -4.51 -3.94
N GLN A 52 -0.88 -5.50 -4.71
CA GLN A 52 -0.21 -5.87 -5.96
C GLN A 52 -0.22 -4.72 -6.97
N LEU A 53 -1.33 -4.01 -7.10
CA LEU A 53 -1.40 -2.82 -7.94
C LEU A 53 -0.41 -1.75 -7.49
N ILE A 54 -0.42 -1.42 -6.20
CA ILE A 54 0.46 -0.40 -5.62
C ILE A 54 1.93 -0.81 -5.79
N THR A 55 2.27 -2.05 -5.49
CA THR A 55 3.62 -2.59 -5.63
C THR A 55 4.12 -2.43 -7.06
N ARG A 56 3.32 -2.82 -8.03
CA ARG A 56 3.67 -2.73 -9.44
C ARG A 56 3.93 -1.29 -9.87
N ARG A 57 3.04 -0.36 -9.49
CA ARG A 57 3.19 1.05 -9.86
C ARG A 57 4.41 1.69 -9.22
N LEU A 58 4.63 1.47 -7.92
CA LEU A 58 5.73 2.10 -7.19
C LEU A 58 7.09 1.52 -7.57
N LEU A 59 7.20 0.21 -7.72
CA LEU A 59 8.48 -0.42 -8.07
C LEU A 59 8.82 -0.33 -9.56
N ASP A 60 7.84 -0.17 -10.44
CA ASP A 60 8.12 0.19 -11.83
C ASP A 60 8.72 1.59 -11.94
N ALA A 61 8.23 2.53 -11.14
CA ALA A 61 8.74 3.89 -11.11
C ALA A 61 10.07 4.01 -10.35
N TYR A 62 10.24 3.24 -9.28
CA TYR A 62 11.41 3.27 -8.40
C TYR A 62 11.91 1.83 -8.14
N PRO A 63 12.58 1.21 -9.13
CA PRO A 63 12.94 -0.21 -9.03
C PRO A 63 13.98 -0.53 -7.95
N ASP A 64 14.75 0.47 -7.49
CA ASP A 64 15.75 0.29 -6.43
C ASP A 64 15.19 0.43 -5.02
N PHE A 65 13.92 0.80 -4.90
CA PHE A 65 13.25 0.90 -3.60
C PHE A 65 12.68 -0.47 -3.21
N ALA A 66 12.58 -0.70 -1.90
CA ALA A 66 11.83 -1.84 -1.39
C ALA A 66 10.39 -1.42 -1.10
N LEU A 67 9.54 -2.41 -0.85
CA LEU A 67 8.15 -2.19 -0.43
C LEU A 67 7.83 -3.18 0.69
N PHE A 68 7.29 -2.66 1.77
CA PHE A 68 6.80 -3.42 2.91
C PHE A 68 5.32 -3.16 3.08
N GLY A 69 4.53 -4.22 3.12
CA GLY A 69 3.09 -4.14 3.31
C GLY A 69 2.59 -5.31 4.13
N GLU A 70 1.32 -5.27 4.52
CA GLU A 70 0.70 -6.37 5.28
C GLU A 70 0.68 -7.68 4.48
N GLU A 71 0.65 -7.58 3.15
CA GLU A 71 0.61 -8.73 2.25
C GLU A 71 2.00 -9.21 1.82
N GLY A 72 3.05 -8.73 2.47
CA GLY A 72 4.42 -9.16 2.23
C GLY A 72 5.39 -8.04 1.88
N GLN A 73 6.65 -8.43 1.72
CA GLN A 73 7.76 -7.55 1.38
C GLN A 73 8.27 -7.86 -0.02
N THR A 74 8.63 -6.81 -0.78
CA THR A 74 9.19 -6.92 -2.11
C THR A 74 10.42 -6.04 -2.22
N GLY A 75 11.44 -6.49 -2.94
CA GLY A 75 12.67 -5.76 -3.17
C GLY A 75 13.75 -6.06 -2.12
N ASP A 76 14.85 -5.32 -2.21
CA ASP A 76 16.02 -5.51 -1.34
C ASP A 76 15.71 -4.97 0.07
N ALA A 77 15.83 -5.84 1.08
CA ALA A 77 15.64 -5.46 2.48
C ALA A 77 16.64 -4.40 2.97
N LYS A 78 17.74 -4.20 2.22
CA LYS A 78 18.78 -3.19 2.53
C LYS A 78 18.68 -1.95 1.64
N ALA A 79 17.58 -1.77 0.90
CA ALA A 79 17.38 -0.62 0.04
C ALA A 79 17.46 0.70 0.85
N ALA A 80 18.01 1.74 0.22
CA ALA A 80 18.14 3.05 0.86
C ALA A 80 16.76 3.65 1.21
N TYR A 81 15.74 3.34 0.42
CA TYR A 81 14.37 3.79 0.62
C TYR A 81 13.41 2.61 0.50
N ARG A 82 12.35 2.66 1.29
CA ARG A 82 11.27 1.70 1.15
C ARG A 82 9.90 2.35 1.28
N TRP A 83 8.97 1.84 0.54
CA TRP A 83 7.56 2.16 0.68
C TRP A 83 6.96 1.32 1.80
N VAL A 84 6.12 1.93 2.62
CA VAL A 84 5.29 1.22 3.59
C VAL A 84 3.84 1.40 3.18
N VAL A 85 3.16 0.30 2.94
CA VAL A 85 1.83 0.30 2.32
C VAL A 85 0.84 -0.46 3.20
N ASP A 86 -0.28 0.19 3.50
CA ASP A 86 -1.49 -0.49 3.93
C ASP A 86 -2.53 -0.28 2.81
N PRO A 87 -2.85 -1.33 2.03
CA PRO A 87 -3.70 -1.18 0.86
C PRO A 87 -5.13 -0.78 1.22
N ILE A 88 -5.65 -1.27 2.35
CA ILE A 88 -6.95 -0.88 2.89
C ILE A 88 -6.81 -0.75 4.41
N ASP A 89 -6.56 0.46 4.87
CA ASP A 89 -6.64 0.76 6.30
C ASP A 89 -8.12 0.88 6.67
N GLY A 90 -8.57 0.01 7.57
CA GLY A 90 -9.99 -0.11 7.91
C GLY A 90 -10.70 -1.23 7.14
N THR A 91 -10.03 -2.35 6.89
CA THR A 91 -10.58 -3.50 6.15
C THR A 91 -11.89 -4.02 6.78
N VAL A 92 -11.98 -4.06 8.11
CA VAL A 92 -13.19 -4.50 8.82
C VAL A 92 -14.36 -3.56 8.48
N ASN A 93 -14.13 -2.24 8.52
CA ASN A 93 -15.14 -1.26 8.13
C ASN A 93 -15.58 -1.49 6.69
N PHE A 94 -14.62 -1.63 5.78
CA PHE A 94 -14.89 -1.85 4.37
C PHE A 94 -15.70 -3.14 4.15
N ALA A 95 -15.34 -4.24 4.84
CA ALA A 95 -16.03 -5.52 4.72
C ALA A 95 -17.51 -5.42 5.12
N PHE A 96 -17.83 -4.53 6.05
CA PHE A 96 -19.22 -4.28 6.51
C PHE A 96 -19.85 -3.06 5.85
N ASP A 97 -19.31 -2.58 4.74
CA ASP A 97 -19.82 -1.42 3.98
C ASP A 97 -19.86 -0.12 4.80
N ILE A 98 -18.98 0.01 5.78
CA ILE A 98 -18.81 1.24 6.56
C ILE A 98 -17.80 2.12 5.83
N PRO A 99 -18.14 3.37 5.41
CA PRO A 99 -17.28 4.22 4.60
C PRO A 99 -16.18 4.89 5.44
N HIS A 100 -15.36 4.10 6.12
CA HIS A 100 -14.25 4.57 6.96
C HIS A 100 -13.04 3.69 6.70
N ALA A 101 -12.45 3.86 5.52
CA ALA A 101 -11.28 3.14 5.07
C ALA A 101 -10.45 4.03 4.14
N CYS A 102 -9.16 3.79 4.05
CA CYS A 102 -8.28 4.55 3.18
C CYS A 102 -7.11 3.69 2.69
N VAL A 103 -6.42 4.18 1.66
CA VAL A 103 -5.11 3.69 1.23
C VAL A 103 -4.04 4.50 1.96
N SER A 104 -3.07 3.82 2.57
CA SER A 104 -1.95 4.48 3.25
C SER A 104 -0.63 4.08 2.60
N ILE A 105 0.15 5.07 2.17
CA ILE A 105 1.46 4.85 1.56
C ILE A 105 2.43 5.85 2.17
N ALA A 106 3.55 5.36 2.70
CA ALA A 106 4.62 6.19 3.24
C ALA A 106 5.97 5.82 2.62
N LEU A 107 6.88 6.77 2.57
CA LEU A 107 8.26 6.55 2.16
C LEU A 107 9.15 6.66 3.38
N GLN A 108 10.02 5.67 3.57
CA GLN A 108 11.01 5.66 4.65
C GLN A 108 12.42 5.64 4.08
N GLU A 109 13.31 6.37 4.70
CA GLU A 109 14.74 6.35 4.41
C GLU A 109 15.45 5.46 5.42
N ARG A 110 16.37 4.63 4.93
CA ARG A 110 17.21 3.79 5.77
C ARG A 110 18.25 4.65 6.48
N THR A 111 18.38 4.49 7.79
CA THR A 111 19.36 5.22 8.60
C THR A 111 20.77 4.64 8.43
N ASP A 112 21.80 5.39 8.88
CA ASP A 112 23.20 4.92 8.85
C ASP A 112 23.42 3.66 9.71
N SER A 113 22.57 3.44 10.73
CA SER A 113 22.60 2.23 11.55
C SER A 113 21.92 1.03 10.88
N GLY A 114 21.32 1.20 9.70
CA GLY A 114 20.68 0.14 8.94
C GLY A 114 19.21 -0.10 9.29
N SER A 115 18.57 0.80 10.02
CA SER A 115 17.12 0.76 10.31
C SER A 115 16.37 1.85 9.53
N TYR A 116 15.07 1.72 9.49
CA TYR A 116 14.20 2.71 8.85
C TYR A 116 13.52 3.65 9.84
#